data_c5e4e24e21b2f56704f7393d53c2df25
#
_entry.id   c5e4e24e21b2f56704f7393d53c2df25
#
_cell.length_a   1.000
_cell.length_b   1.000
_cell.length_c   1.000
_cell.angle_alpha   90.00
_cell.angle_beta   90.00
_cell.angle_gamma   90.00
#
_symmetry.space_group_name_H-M   'P 1'
#
loop_
_entity.id
_entity.type
_entity.pdbx_description
1 polymer ?
#
loop_
_entity_poly.entity_id
_entity_poly.type
_entity_poly.pdbx_seq_one_letter_code
_entity_poly.pdbx_strand_id
1 'polypeptide(L)'
;ADSAETTVAWKMAMENVDSPTGLILTRQDVEDLPSAGGDRYADALQMLKGGYAVVNCEKPDVVLVGNGSDVMLLVKAAEQLKEEGVNARVVSVPSIGLFMSQEDGYRKALIPDDVPTYGKTSGIPSTLLRVVGSKGKISGLDHFGYSAPYKLLEEKFGFTVDAVLAEIRDLLK
;
A
#
# COMPACT_ATOMS: atom_id res chain seq x y z
N ALA A 1 7.12 -4.09 2.15
CA ALA A 1 7.08 -3.91 0.71
C ALA A 1 8.44 -4.14 0.06
N ASP A 2 9.53 -3.70 0.72
CA ASP A 2 10.90 -3.80 0.22
C ASP A 2 11.90 -4.15 1.35
N SER A 3 13.20 -4.11 1.02
CA SER A 3 14.28 -4.41 1.96
C SER A 3 14.32 -3.39 3.12
N ALA A 4 14.07 -2.13 2.85
CA ALA A 4 14.07 -1.06 3.86
C ALA A 4 12.90 -1.22 4.86
N GLU A 5 11.67 -1.44 4.38
CA GLU A 5 10.54 -1.75 5.27
C GLU A 5 10.80 -3.01 6.09
N THR A 6 11.35 -4.06 5.47
CA THR A 6 11.66 -5.32 6.18
C THR A 6 12.67 -5.07 7.31
N THR A 7 13.69 -4.24 7.08
CA THR A 7 14.68 -3.89 8.10
C THR A 7 14.03 -3.17 9.28
N VAL A 8 13.15 -2.20 9.02
CA VAL A 8 12.42 -1.48 10.08
C VAL A 8 11.44 -2.41 10.79
N ALA A 9 10.78 -3.33 10.08
CA ALA A 9 9.89 -4.32 10.68
C ALA A 9 10.63 -5.25 11.66
N TRP A 10 11.86 -5.68 11.31
CA TRP A 10 12.72 -6.43 12.22
C TRP A 10 13.10 -5.62 13.47
N LYS A 11 13.47 -4.34 13.30
CA LYS A 11 13.71 -3.44 14.43
C LYS A 11 12.50 -3.40 15.37
N MET A 12 11.31 -3.16 14.82
CA MET A 12 10.07 -3.12 15.60
C MET A 12 9.79 -4.45 16.32
N ALA A 13 10.02 -5.58 15.65
CA ALA A 13 9.83 -6.90 16.23
C ALA A 13 10.79 -7.17 17.41
N MET A 14 12.05 -6.74 17.30
CA MET A 14 13.06 -6.90 18.36
C MET A 14 12.81 -5.96 19.56
N GLU A 15 12.23 -4.80 19.33
CA GLU A 15 11.89 -3.83 20.39
C GLU A 15 10.56 -4.17 21.10
N ASN A 16 9.69 -4.96 20.47
CA ASN A 16 8.44 -5.39 21.07
C ASN A 16 8.66 -6.57 22.01
N VAL A 17 8.77 -6.27 23.29
CA VAL A 17 9.02 -7.27 24.36
C VAL A 17 7.75 -7.77 25.04
N ASP A 18 6.60 -7.14 24.80
CA ASP A 18 5.35 -7.41 25.52
C ASP A 18 4.43 -8.41 24.82
N SER A 19 4.67 -8.66 23.54
CA SER A 19 3.82 -9.54 22.72
C SER A 19 4.58 -10.13 21.52
N PRO A 20 4.12 -11.26 20.95
CA PRO A 20 4.73 -11.81 19.74
C PRO A 20 4.49 -10.90 18.54
N THR A 21 5.48 -10.79 17.66
CA THR A 21 5.38 -10.07 16.39
C THR A 21 5.50 -11.05 15.22
N GLY A 22 4.50 -11.07 14.35
CA GLY A 22 4.50 -11.84 13.11
C GLY A 22 4.95 -10.96 11.93
N LEU A 23 5.99 -11.36 11.22
CA LEU A 23 6.41 -10.75 9.95
C LEU A 23 5.96 -11.63 8.79
N ILE A 24 5.04 -11.11 7.98
CA ILE A 24 4.54 -11.81 6.78
C ILE A 24 5.27 -11.26 5.58
N LEU A 25 6.16 -12.07 5.01
CA LEU A 25 7.03 -11.69 3.90
C LEU A 25 6.60 -12.39 2.62
N THR A 26 6.86 -11.74 1.49
CA THR A 26 6.62 -12.33 0.17
C THR A 26 7.68 -13.41 -0.15
N ARG A 27 7.28 -14.39 -0.95
CA ARG A 27 8.18 -15.42 -1.48
C ARG A 27 8.95 -14.94 -2.70
N GLN A 28 8.34 -14.07 -3.51
CA GLN A 28 8.95 -13.50 -4.71
C GLN A 28 9.91 -12.36 -4.33
N ASP A 29 10.91 -12.14 -5.17
CA ASP A 29 11.74 -10.95 -5.09
C ASP A 29 10.89 -9.70 -5.33
N VAL A 30 11.19 -8.63 -4.60
CA VAL A 30 10.54 -7.33 -4.73
C VAL A 30 11.58 -6.26 -5.05
N GLU A 31 11.17 -5.28 -5.84
CA GLU A 31 11.97 -4.10 -6.13
C GLU A 31 11.94 -3.14 -4.93
N ASP A 32 13.04 -2.41 -4.69
CA ASP A 32 13.02 -1.35 -3.68
C ASP A 32 12.11 -0.21 -4.12
N LEU A 33 11.34 0.31 -3.18
CA LEU A 33 10.43 1.43 -3.40
C LEU A 33 11.22 2.73 -3.64
N PRO A 34 10.65 3.69 -4.39
CA PRO A 34 11.28 4.99 -4.55
C PRO A 34 11.40 5.72 -3.20
N SER A 35 12.36 6.64 -3.12
CA SER A 35 12.54 7.50 -1.96
C SER A 35 12.08 8.93 -2.30
N ALA A 36 11.19 9.47 -1.48
CA ALA A 36 10.77 10.86 -1.56
C ALA A 36 11.83 11.80 -1.01
N GLY A 37 12.61 11.38 -0.02
CA GLY A 37 13.65 12.15 0.63
C GLY A 37 15.09 11.89 0.12
N GLY A 38 15.27 10.95 -0.82
CA GLY A 38 16.58 10.54 -1.35
C GLY A 38 17.30 9.49 -0.50
N ASP A 39 16.75 9.13 0.67
CA ASP A 39 17.22 8.04 1.52
C ASP A 39 16.04 7.10 1.84
N ARG A 40 15.98 5.96 1.17
CA ARG A 40 14.89 5.00 1.30
C ARG A 40 14.76 4.44 2.73
N TYR A 41 15.87 4.25 3.44
CA TYR A 41 15.84 3.75 4.82
C TYR A 41 15.29 4.80 5.78
N ALA A 42 15.66 6.07 5.60
CA ALA A 42 15.10 7.18 6.38
C ALA A 42 13.59 7.30 6.15
N ASP A 43 13.12 7.18 4.90
CA ASP A 43 11.69 7.18 4.58
C ASP A 43 10.97 5.99 5.22
N ALA A 44 11.57 4.79 5.19
CA ALA A 44 10.99 3.58 5.78
C ALA A 44 10.82 3.69 7.30
N LEU A 45 11.61 4.49 8.01
CA LEU A 45 11.42 4.70 9.45
C LEU A 45 10.03 5.27 9.79
N GLN A 46 9.35 5.92 8.84
CA GLN A 46 7.99 6.40 9.04
C GLN A 46 6.98 5.26 9.26
N MET A 47 7.30 4.02 8.85
CA MET A 47 6.46 2.85 9.14
C MET A 47 6.33 2.53 10.63
N LEU A 48 7.16 3.11 11.51
CA LEU A 48 6.99 3.06 12.97
C LEU A 48 5.60 3.56 13.41
N LYS A 49 4.92 4.32 12.56
CA LYS A 49 3.52 4.74 12.74
C LYS A 49 2.49 3.79 12.11
N GLY A 50 2.93 2.68 11.52
CA GLY A 50 2.07 1.67 10.91
C GLY A 50 1.72 1.91 9.44
N GLY A 51 1.89 3.14 8.94
CA GLY A 51 1.70 3.50 7.53
C GLY A 51 2.28 4.86 7.21
N TYR A 52 2.70 5.07 5.96
CA TYR A 52 3.36 6.31 5.51
C TYR A 52 3.23 6.49 3.99
N ALA A 53 3.46 7.70 3.50
CA ALA A 53 3.47 7.99 2.07
C ALA A 53 4.80 7.55 1.43
N VAL A 54 4.72 6.70 0.41
CA VAL A 54 5.85 6.28 -0.45
C VAL A 54 5.99 7.24 -1.63
N VAL A 55 4.87 7.61 -2.25
CA VAL A 55 4.79 8.69 -3.24
C VAL A 55 3.89 9.74 -2.67
N ASN A 56 4.39 10.97 -2.56
CA ASN A 56 3.64 12.07 -1.96
C ASN A 56 3.40 13.20 -2.96
N CYS A 57 2.25 13.84 -2.84
CA CYS A 57 1.90 15.07 -3.52
C CYS A 57 1.02 15.92 -2.58
N GLU A 58 1.08 17.24 -2.72
CA GLU A 58 0.34 18.16 -1.84
C GLU A 58 -1.18 18.00 -2.00
N LYS A 59 -1.64 17.88 -3.25
CA LYS A 59 -3.06 17.78 -3.60
C LYS A 59 -3.28 16.52 -4.43
N PRO A 60 -3.53 15.36 -3.80
CA PRO A 60 -3.84 14.14 -4.54
C PRO A 60 -5.26 14.20 -5.12
N ASP A 61 -5.40 13.77 -6.37
CA ASP A 61 -6.70 13.48 -6.99
C ASP A 61 -7.21 12.11 -6.54
N VAL A 62 -6.29 11.22 -6.15
CA VAL A 62 -6.57 9.88 -5.62
C VAL A 62 -5.49 9.44 -4.63
N VAL A 63 -5.89 8.70 -3.61
CA VAL A 63 -4.97 8.01 -2.70
C VAL A 63 -4.99 6.51 -3.00
N LEU A 64 -3.80 5.93 -3.20
CA LEU A 64 -3.60 4.50 -3.45
C LEU A 64 -3.01 3.87 -2.19
N VAL A 65 -3.71 2.91 -1.60
CA VAL A 65 -3.31 2.25 -0.35
C VAL A 65 -2.97 0.80 -0.60
N GLY A 66 -1.82 0.37 -0.14
CA GLY A 66 -1.38 -1.02 -0.23
C GLY A 66 -0.50 -1.46 0.92
N ASN A 67 -0.16 -2.73 0.94
CA ASN A 67 0.79 -3.30 1.87
C ASN A 67 1.64 -4.38 1.19
N GLY A 68 2.85 -4.59 1.70
CA GLY A 68 3.76 -5.60 1.18
C GLY A 68 4.10 -5.39 -0.31
N SER A 69 4.16 -6.47 -1.07
CA SER A 69 4.50 -6.45 -2.50
C SER A 69 3.56 -5.61 -3.37
N ASP A 70 2.32 -5.38 -2.91
CA ASP A 70 1.32 -4.65 -3.68
C ASP A 70 1.64 -3.15 -3.80
N VAL A 71 2.49 -2.62 -2.91
CA VAL A 71 2.86 -1.19 -2.91
C VAL A 71 3.61 -0.79 -4.19
N MET A 72 4.54 -1.61 -4.67
CA MET A 72 5.26 -1.32 -5.93
C MET A 72 4.31 -1.30 -7.13
N LEU A 73 3.30 -2.16 -7.15
CA LEU A 73 2.27 -2.15 -8.19
C LEU A 73 1.52 -0.81 -8.21
N LEU A 74 1.21 -0.27 -7.03
CA LEU A 74 0.55 1.03 -6.89
C LEU A 74 1.48 2.20 -7.26
N VAL A 75 2.79 2.10 -7.00
CA VAL A 75 3.78 3.08 -7.44
C VAL A 75 3.83 3.16 -8.96
N LYS A 76 3.91 2.00 -9.63
CA LYS A 76 3.91 1.93 -11.11
C LYS A 76 2.59 2.48 -11.70
N ALA A 77 1.46 2.22 -11.04
CA ALA A 77 0.18 2.80 -11.46
C ALA A 77 0.14 4.32 -11.26
N ALA A 78 0.70 4.84 -10.16
CA ALA A 78 0.79 6.28 -9.91
C ALA A 78 1.67 7.01 -10.93
N GLU A 79 2.74 6.38 -11.39
CA GLU A 79 3.60 6.92 -12.47
C GLU A 79 2.82 7.10 -13.78
N GLN A 80 2.02 6.10 -14.18
CA GLN A 80 1.19 6.20 -15.38
C GLN A 80 0.04 7.21 -15.22
N LEU A 81 -0.60 7.26 -14.06
CA LEU A 81 -1.62 8.27 -13.77
C LEU A 81 -1.07 9.69 -13.87
N LYS A 82 0.17 9.91 -13.45
CA LYS A 82 0.85 11.20 -13.57
C LYS A 82 1.02 11.62 -15.03
N GLU A 83 1.32 10.70 -15.94
CA GLU A 83 1.37 10.97 -17.39
C GLU A 83 0.01 11.39 -17.95
N GLU A 84 -1.09 10.92 -17.32
CA GLU A 84 -2.46 11.29 -17.66
C GLU A 84 -2.92 12.58 -16.96
N GLY A 85 -2.05 13.23 -16.17
CA GLY A 85 -2.35 14.46 -15.43
C GLY A 85 -3.09 14.23 -14.10
N VAL A 86 -3.16 12.99 -13.61
CA VAL A 86 -3.78 12.62 -12.33
C VAL A 86 -2.71 12.48 -11.24
N ASN A 87 -2.80 13.28 -10.18
CA ASN A 87 -1.87 13.23 -9.05
C ASN A 87 -2.29 12.15 -8.06
N ALA A 88 -1.53 11.08 -7.99
CA ALA A 88 -1.78 10.00 -7.06
C ALA A 88 -0.79 10.04 -5.88
N ARG A 89 -1.31 9.90 -4.66
CA ARG A 89 -0.49 9.62 -3.47
C ARG A 89 -0.49 8.12 -3.22
N VAL A 90 0.68 7.52 -3.00
CA VAL A 90 0.80 6.10 -2.64
C VAL A 90 1.15 5.98 -1.16
N VAL A 91 0.33 5.25 -0.40
CA VAL A 91 0.49 5.02 1.04
C VAL A 91 0.72 3.53 1.27
N SER A 92 1.88 3.20 1.85
CA SER A 92 2.15 1.87 2.38
C SER A 92 1.60 1.75 3.80
N VAL A 93 0.82 0.70 4.07
CA VAL A 93 0.25 0.43 5.41
C VAL A 93 0.63 -0.99 5.86
N PRO A 94 1.92 -1.23 6.20
CA PRO A 94 2.40 -2.54 6.60
C PRO A 94 1.80 -3.04 7.93
N SER A 95 1.34 -2.13 8.81
CA SER A 95 0.67 -2.50 10.06
C SER A 95 -0.63 -1.70 10.24
N ILE A 96 -1.73 -2.28 9.79
CA ILE A 96 -3.06 -1.64 9.86
C ILE A 96 -3.44 -1.31 11.30
N GLY A 97 -3.19 -2.22 12.25
CA GLY A 97 -3.51 -2.00 13.67
C GLY A 97 -2.78 -0.78 14.24
N LEU A 98 -1.48 -0.69 13.99
CA LEU A 98 -0.65 0.42 14.45
C LEU A 98 -1.02 1.74 13.74
N PHE A 99 -1.30 1.70 12.44
CA PHE A 99 -1.76 2.87 11.70
C PHE A 99 -3.09 3.40 12.24
N MET A 100 -4.04 2.52 12.52
CA MET A 100 -5.34 2.90 13.05
C MET A 100 -5.29 3.39 14.52
N SER A 101 -4.22 3.11 15.26
CA SER A 101 -3.98 3.66 16.60
C SER A 101 -3.39 5.07 16.59
N GLN A 102 -2.95 5.57 15.43
CA GLN A 102 -2.46 6.94 15.31
C GLN A 102 -3.60 7.96 15.44
N GLU A 103 -3.23 9.19 15.77
CA GLU A 103 -4.17 10.31 15.83
C GLU A 103 -4.84 10.57 14.47
N ASP A 104 -6.08 11.02 14.50
CA ASP A 104 -6.87 11.34 13.29
C ASP A 104 -6.14 12.32 12.37
N GLY A 105 -5.45 13.31 12.93
CA GLY A 105 -4.69 14.28 12.15
C GLY A 105 -3.62 13.63 11.28
N TYR A 106 -2.88 12.66 11.83
CA TYR A 106 -1.87 11.91 11.06
C TYR A 106 -2.50 11.08 9.95
N ARG A 107 -3.55 10.33 10.29
CA ARG A 107 -4.24 9.46 9.33
C ARG A 107 -4.84 10.25 8.18
N LYS A 108 -5.53 11.36 8.48
CA LYS A 108 -6.15 12.26 7.50
C LYS A 108 -5.15 13.06 6.68
N ALA A 109 -3.97 13.35 7.22
CA ALA A 109 -2.89 13.96 6.43
C ALA A 109 -2.38 13.01 5.33
N LEU A 110 -2.42 11.69 5.56
CA LEU A 110 -2.05 10.68 4.56
C LEU A 110 -3.22 10.32 3.64
N ILE A 111 -4.40 10.12 4.21
CA ILE A 111 -5.63 9.67 3.53
C ILE A 111 -6.76 10.63 3.89
N PRO A 112 -6.91 11.75 3.18
CA PRO A 112 -7.98 12.73 3.43
C PRO A 112 -9.36 12.13 3.14
N ASP A 113 -10.36 12.51 3.95
CA ASP A 113 -11.75 11.99 3.86
C ASP A 113 -12.47 12.39 2.57
N ASP A 114 -12.02 13.46 1.91
CA ASP A 114 -12.61 14.06 0.70
C ASP A 114 -11.93 13.61 -0.60
N VAL A 115 -10.87 12.82 -0.51
CA VAL A 115 -10.15 12.30 -1.68
C VAL A 115 -10.54 10.85 -1.94
N PRO A 116 -10.90 10.48 -3.20
CA PRO A 116 -11.15 9.09 -3.57
C PRO A 116 -9.96 8.19 -3.17
N THR A 117 -10.24 7.06 -2.54
CA THR A 117 -9.20 6.15 -2.07
C THR A 117 -9.37 4.76 -2.67
N TYR A 118 -8.31 4.26 -3.30
CA TYR A 118 -8.24 2.90 -3.84
C TYR A 118 -7.30 2.05 -3.00
N GLY A 119 -7.75 0.89 -2.56
CA GLY A 119 -6.97 -0.09 -1.82
C GLY A 119 -6.65 -1.34 -2.66
N LYS A 120 -5.40 -1.80 -2.64
CA LYS A 120 -4.97 -3.07 -3.23
C LYS A 120 -4.32 -3.94 -2.18
N THR A 121 -4.72 -5.20 -2.11
CA THR A 121 -4.14 -6.18 -1.18
C THR A 121 -4.17 -7.58 -1.76
N SER A 122 -3.11 -8.35 -1.56
CA SER A 122 -3.07 -9.79 -1.84
C SER A 122 -3.87 -10.61 -0.83
N GLY A 123 -4.39 -9.98 0.21
CA GLY A 123 -5.29 -10.57 1.19
C GLY A 123 -6.77 -10.33 0.87
N ILE A 124 -7.62 -10.59 1.88
CA ILE A 124 -9.06 -10.35 1.80
C ILE A 124 -9.33 -8.83 1.79
N PRO A 125 -10.16 -8.29 0.87
CA PRO A 125 -10.43 -6.86 0.76
C PRO A 125 -10.86 -6.18 2.06
N SER A 126 -11.61 -6.87 2.91
CA SER A 126 -12.08 -6.36 4.20
C SER A 126 -10.96 -5.97 5.18
N THR A 127 -9.74 -6.47 4.98
CA THR A 127 -8.58 -6.07 5.81
C THR A 127 -8.25 -4.58 5.68
N LEU A 128 -8.45 -3.99 4.50
CA LEU A 128 -8.20 -2.57 4.25
C LEU A 128 -9.42 -1.67 4.50
N LEU A 129 -10.58 -2.22 4.82
CA LEU A 129 -11.83 -1.45 4.93
C LEU A 129 -11.74 -0.29 5.94
N ARG A 130 -11.04 -0.49 7.07
CA ARG A 130 -10.86 0.54 8.10
C ARG A 130 -9.94 1.68 7.65
N VAL A 131 -9.05 1.41 6.69
CA VAL A 131 -8.09 2.39 6.16
C VAL A 131 -8.68 3.14 4.98
N VAL A 132 -9.30 2.43 4.06
CA VAL A 132 -9.86 2.98 2.81
C VAL A 132 -11.23 3.63 3.03
N GLY A 133 -11.96 3.15 4.02
CA GLY A 133 -13.33 3.62 4.30
C GLY A 133 -14.38 3.06 3.35
N SER A 134 -15.65 3.33 3.67
CA SER A 134 -16.80 2.78 2.93
C SER A 134 -17.05 3.41 1.56
N LYS A 135 -16.45 4.55 1.28
CA LYS A 135 -16.58 5.27 -0.01
C LYS A 135 -15.47 4.93 -1.00
N GLY A 136 -14.40 4.29 -0.52
CA GLY A 136 -13.30 3.86 -1.38
C GLY A 136 -13.58 2.52 -2.06
N LYS A 137 -12.72 2.18 -3.02
CA LYS A 137 -12.74 0.89 -3.71
C LYS A 137 -11.56 0.04 -3.24
N ILE A 138 -11.81 -1.21 -2.93
CA ILE A 138 -10.76 -2.15 -2.49
C ILE A 138 -10.77 -3.36 -3.41
N SER A 139 -9.60 -3.69 -3.94
CA SER A 139 -9.37 -4.89 -4.75
C SER A 139 -8.43 -5.85 -4.00
N GLY A 140 -8.77 -7.12 -3.99
CA GLY A 140 -8.03 -8.16 -3.29
C GLY A 140 -8.53 -9.55 -3.66
N LEU A 141 -8.16 -10.57 -2.88
CA LEU A 141 -8.59 -11.95 -3.10
C LEU A 141 -9.63 -12.36 -2.06
N ASP A 142 -10.84 -12.70 -2.49
CA ASP A 142 -11.94 -13.16 -1.66
C ASP A 142 -12.21 -14.69 -1.80
N HIS A 143 -11.29 -15.37 -2.45
CA HIS A 143 -11.34 -16.81 -2.71
C HIS A 143 -9.96 -17.45 -2.49
N PHE A 144 -9.92 -18.78 -2.48
CA PHE A 144 -8.67 -19.54 -2.42
C PHE A 144 -7.79 -19.26 -3.65
N GLY A 145 -6.47 -19.23 -3.45
CA GLY A 145 -5.49 -19.13 -4.51
C GLY A 145 -5.46 -20.37 -5.42
N TYR A 146 -4.72 -20.26 -6.51
CA TYR A 146 -4.46 -21.36 -7.44
C TYR A 146 -2.96 -21.69 -7.45
N SER A 147 -2.64 -22.90 -7.92
CA SER A 147 -1.26 -23.33 -8.13
C SER A 147 -0.88 -23.13 -9.59
N ALA A 148 -0.09 -22.10 -9.86
CA ALA A 148 0.45 -21.77 -11.19
C ALA A 148 1.69 -20.88 -11.04
N PRO A 149 2.47 -20.63 -12.10
CA PRO A 149 3.51 -19.60 -12.10
C PRO A 149 2.93 -18.25 -11.69
N TYR A 150 3.65 -17.51 -10.83
CA TYR A 150 3.12 -16.30 -10.19
C TYR A 150 2.64 -15.24 -11.19
N LYS A 151 3.35 -15.03 -12.30
CA LYS A 151 2.96 -14.07 -13.37
C LYS A 151 1.58 -14.37 -13.95
N LEU A 152 1.27 -15.66 -14.16
CA LEU A 152 -0.05 -16.07 -14.64
C LEU A 152 -1.14 -15.80 -13.60
N LEU A 153 -0.79 -15.95 -12.31
CA LEU A 153 -1.73 -15.65 -11.22
C LEU A 153 -1.95 -14.14 -11.07
N GLU A 154 -0.89 -13.32 -11.24
CA GLU A 154 -1.01 -11.85 -11.24
C GLU A 154 -1.97 -11.37 -12.34
N GLU A 155 -1.81 -11.87 -13.56
CA GLU A 155 -2.74 -11.57 -14.67
C GLU A 155 -4.16 -12.03 -14.36
N LYS A 156 -4.31 -13.28 -13.91
CA LYS A 156 -5.63 -13.89 -13.62
C LYS A 156 -6.40 -13.15 -12.55
N PHE A 157 -5.70 -12.65 -11.52
CA PHE A 157 -6.32 -12.02 -10.36
C PHE A 157 -6.25 -10.48 -10.38
N GLY A 158 -5.82 -9.90 -11.51
CA GLY A 158 -5.77 -8.45 -11.66
C GLY A 158 -4.70 -7.75 -10.81
N PHE A 159 -3.57 -8.44 -10.56
CA PHE A 159 -2.37 -7.85 -9.95
C PHE A 159 -1.40 -7.32 -11.03
N THR A 160 -1.95 -6.66 -12.03
CA THR A 160 -1.22 -5.98 -13.09
C THR A 160 -1.50 -4.49 -13.06
N VAL A 161 -0.56 -3.68 -13.55
CA VAL A 161 -0.72 -2.21 -13.60
C VAL A 161 -1.97 -1.83 -14.39
N ASP A 162 -2.21 -2.46 -15.55
CA ASP A 162 -3.37 -2.17 -16.39
C ASP A 162 -4.71 -2.45 -15.67
N ALA A 163 -4.80 -3.56 -14.95
CA ALA A 163 -6.00 -3.90 -14.19
C ALA A 163 -6.25 -2.88 -13.06
N VAL A 164 -5.21 -2.52 -12.32
CA VAL A 164 -5.28 -1.51 -11.26
C VAL A 164 -5.69 -0.15 -11.82
N LEU A 165 -5.11 0.28 -12.94
CA LEU A 165 -5.48 1.53 -13.59
C LEU A 165 -6.93 1.54 -14.06
N ALA A 166 -7.41 0.44 -14.61
CA ALA A 166 -8.83 0.33 -15.02
C ALA A 166 -9.78 0.52 -13.83
N GLU A 167 -9.44 -0.08 -12.67
CA GLU A 167 -10.22 0.07 -11.45
C GLU A 167 -10.16 1.48 -10.84
N ILE A 168 -8.99 2.14 -10.90
CA ILE A 168 -8.82 3.52 -10.43
C ILE A 168 -9.56 4.50 -11.33
N ARG A 169 -9.44 4.36 -12.66
CA ARG A 169 -10.18 5.21 -13.62
C ARG A 169 -11.70 5.08 -13.46
N ASP A 170 -12.18 3.91 -13.06
CA ASP A 170 -13.60 3.70 -12.76
C ASP A 170 -14.01 4.41 -11.46
N LEU A 171 -13.15 4.41 -10.44
CA LEU A 171 -13.37 5.12 -9.18
C LEU A 171 -13.41 6.65 -9.37
N LEU A 172 -12.70 7.19 -10.37
CA LEU A 172 -12.58 8.63 -10.63
C LEU A 172 -13.68 9.21 -11.55
N LYS A 173 -14.59 8.39 -12.08
CA LYS A 173 -15.75 8.82 -12.88
C LYS A 173 -16.86 9.39 -12.02
#